data_4d428b1b3605bd3d503ae8fb485a2fb7
#
_entry.id   4d428b1b3605bd3d503ae8fb485a2fb7
#
_cell.length_a   1.000
_cell.length_b   1.000
_cell.length_c   1.000
_cell.angle_alpha   90.00
_cell.angle_beta   90.00
_cell.angle_gamma   90.00
#
_symmetry.space_group_name_H-M   'P 1'
#
loop_
_entity.id
_entity.type
_entity.pdbx_description
1 polymer ?
#
loop_
_entity_poly.entity_id
_entity_poly.type
_entity_poly.pdbx_seq_one_letter_code
_entity_poly.pdbx_strand_id
1 'polypeptide(L)'
;MAPMMRLILGLGVLGLILAAAALGLPAHVTVARSVVINAPEYAIYPYLNNLRRFPDWSPWVARDPNMKLTYSGPPEGKGAKLEWVSEKPSIGEGSMVIVETEQSRNVSLAANYNGLEGISTYDLAPSGAGSKVTWTFGYETGSSPMKRWKGLMLDGFIGAEYHAGLEKLKAKIEGDRRSTARPTIVVPQAPVAPIVPQGEQPAAGAAGQSVVKEMPAPGAAPAQTDAPARQ
;
A
#
# COMPACT_ATOMS: atom_id res chain seq x y z
N MET A 1 -12.44 -17.32 -58.54
CA MET A 1 -11.07 -17.08 -58.03
C MET A 1 -10.68 -15.61 -57.99
N ALA A 2 -10.99 -14.78 -59.01
CA ALA A 2 -10.61 -13.35 -59.02
C ALA A 2 -11.12 -12.50 -57.82
N PRO A 3 -12.37 -12.59 -57.32
CA PRO A 3 -12.83 -11.73 -56.21
C PRO A 3 -12.14 -12.07 -54.89
N MET A 4 -11.90 -13.37 -54.63
CA MET A 4 -11.21 -13.83 -53.37
C MET A 4 -9.73 -13.39 -53.34
N MET A 5 -9.04 -13.41 -54.49
CA MET A 5 -7.65 -12.94 -54.61
C MET A 5 -7.56 -11.42 -54.41
N ARG A 6 -8.53 -10.62 -54.90
CA ARG A 6 -8.61 -9.16 -54.68
C ARG A 6 -8.85 -8.86 -53.19
N LEU A 7 -9.70 -9.64 -52.51
CA LEU A 7 -9.97 -9.51 -51.08
C LEU A 7 -8.71 -9.75 -50.29
N ILE A 8 -7.97 -10.85 -50.56
CA ILE A 8 -6.70 -11.18 -49.86
C ILE A 8 -5.66 -10.10 -50.11
N LEU A 9 -5.52 -9.61 -51.32
CA LEU A 9 -4.58 -8.52 -51.64
C LEU A 9 -4.97 -7.23 -50.89
N GLY A 10 -6.26 -6.87 -50.85
CA GLY A 10 -6.77 -5.72 -50.12
C GLY A 10 -6.48 -5.82 -48.58
N LEU A 11 -6.72 -6.99 -47.99
CA LEU A 11 -6.38 -7.24 -46.58
C LEU A 11 -4.88 -7.15 -46.32
N GLY A 12 -4.05 -7.64 -47.24
CA GLY A 12 -2.60 -7.53 -47.15
C GLY A 12 -2.11 -6.07 -47.18
N VAL A 13 -2.63 -5.28 -48.08
CA VAL A 13 -2.32 -3.84 -48.18
C VAL A 13 -2.79 -3.10 -46.92
N LEU A 14 -4.00 -3.38 -46.42
CA LEU A 14 -4.51 -2.81 -45.17
C LEU A 14 -3.61 -3.16 -44.00
N GLY A 15 -3.17 -4.43 -43.89
CA GLY A 15 -2.25 -4.87 -42.85
C GLY A 15 -0.91 -4.13 -42.89
N LEU A 16 -0.36 -3.88 -44.11
CA LEU A 16 0.88 -3.11 -44.25
C LEU A 16 0.70 -1.65 -43.85
N ILE A 17 -0.44 -1.03 -44.22
CA ILE A 17 -0.77 0.35 -43.82
C ILE A 17 -0.87 0.44 -42.27
N LEU A 18 -1.56 -0.48 -41.62
CA LEU A 18 -1.69 -0.52 -40.17
C LEU A 18 -0.35 -0.76 -39.49
N ALA A 19 0.50 -1.64 -40.04
CA ALA A 19 1.85 -1.86 -39.51
C ALA A 19 2.74 -0.60 -39.66
N ALA A 20 2.66 0.08 -40.80
CA ALA A 20 3.38 1.34 -41.03
C ALA A 20 2.87 2.45 -40.09
N ALA A 21 1.56 2.58 -39.92
CA ALA A 21 0.96 3.55 -38.99
C ALA A 21 1.40 3.30 -37.55
N ALA A 22 1.57 2.03 -37.15
CA ALA A 22 2.05 1.68 -35.82
C ALA A 22 3.46 2.19 -35.53
N LEU A 23 4.32 2.39 -36.54
CA LEU A 23 5.67 2.93 -36.37
C LEU A 23 5.67 4.38 -35.86
N GLY A 24 4.57 5.12 -36.11
CA GLY A 24 4.37 6.47 -35.56
C GLY A 24 3.88 6.50 -34.11
N LEU A 25 3.48 5.35 -33.53
CA LEU A 25 3.01 5.28 -32.17
C LEU A 25 4.20 5.18 -31.17
N PRO A 26 4.04 5.64 -29.91
CA PRO A 26 5.09 5.60 -28.92
C PRO A 26 5.64 4.19 -28.68
N ALA A 27 6.95 4.07 -28.53
CA ALA A 27 7.63 2.83 -28.16
C ALA A 27 7.52 2.51 -26.67
N HIS A 28 7.17 3.52 -25.85
CA HIS A 28 6.93 3.40 -24.41
C HIS A 28 5.61 4.07 -24.08
N VAL A 29 4.76 3.41 -23.32
CA VAL A 29 3.46 3.92 -22.88
C VAL A 29 3.39 3.87 -21.36
N THR A 30 2.96 4.97 -20.77
CA THR A 30 2.80 5.08 -19.32
C THR A 30 1.37 5.42 -18.98
N VAL A 31 0.76 4.65 -18.09
CA VAL A 31 -0.54 4.95 -17.47
C VAL A 31 -0.29 5.29 -16.02
N ALA A 32 -0.75 6.45 -15.56
CA ALA A 32 -0.59 6.88 -14.18
C ALA A 32 -1.90 7.44 -13.62
N ARG A 33 -2.19 7.09 -12.37
CA ARG A 33 -3.29 7.65 -11.58
C ARG A 33 -2.80 8.00 -10.19
N SER A 34 -3.40 8.99 -9.56
CA SER A 34 -3.01 9.38 -8.21
C SER A 34 -4.21 9.77 -7.36
N VAL A 35 -4.05 9.59 -6.05
CA VAL A 35 -5.01 9.99 -5.03
C VAL A 35 -4.27 10.60 -3.84
N VAL A 36 -4.91 11.53 -3.13
CA VAL A 36 -4.41 12.02 -1.83
C VAL A 36 -5.15 11.30 -0.72
N ILE A 37 -4.40 10.65 0.17
CA ILE A 37 -4.88 9.90 1.33
C ILE A 37 -4.53 10.69 2.58
N ASN A 38 -5.49 10.87 3.49
CA ASN A 38 -5.26 11.55 4.77
C ASN A 38 -4.54 10.64 5.77
N ALA A 39 -3.33 10.25 5.41
CA ALA A 39 -2.44 9.40 6.19
C ALA A 39 -0.98 9.71 5.83
N PRO A 40 -0.03 9.59 6.77
CA PRO A 40 1.38 9.70 6.47
C PRO A 40 1.87 8.47 5.68
N GLU A 41 2.96 8.63 4.93
CA GLU A 41 3.51 7.61 4.02
C GLU A 41 3.78 6.28 4.75
N TYR A 42 4.31 6.32 5.97
CA TYR A 42 4.61 5.11 6.75
C TYR A 42 3.36 4.28 7.09
N ALA A 43 2.17 4.91 7.15
CA ALA A 43 0.91 4.21 7.39
C ALA A 43 0.31 3.60 6.11
N ILE A 44 0.65 4.15 4.95
CA ILE A 44 0.20 3.68 3.63
C ILE A 44 1.11 2.56 3.12
N TYR A 45 2.43 2.74 3.26
CA TYR A 45 3.46 1.86 2.71
C TYR A 45 3.23 0.36 2.96
N PRO A 46 2.82 -0.11 4.17
CA PRO A 46 2.57 -1.53 4.42
C PRO A 46 1.45 -2.14 3.58
N TYR A 47 0.52 -1.34 3.06
CA TYR A 47 -0.54 -1.82 2.16
C TYR A 47 -0.02 -2.07 0.74
N LEU A 48 1.05 -1.39 0.34
CA LEU A 48 1.67 -1.47 -0.98
C LEU A 48 2.82 -2.48 -1.00
N ASN A 49 3.60 -2.55 0.09
CA ASN A 49 4.78 -3.40 0.20
C ASN A 49 4.46 -4.86 0.59
N ASN A 50 3.21 -5.14 0.98
CA ASN A 50 2.74 -6.48 1.33
C ASN A 50 1.62 -6.93 0.39
N LEU A 51 1.95 -7.81 -0.56
CA LEU A 51 0.99 -8.29 -1.56
C LEU A 51 -0.17 -9.10 -0.97
N ARG A 52 -0.07 -9.58 0.27
CA ARG A 52 -1.19 -10.24 0.97
C ARG A 52 -2.28 -9.26 1.37
N ARG A 53 -1.98 -7.94 1.39
CA ARG A 53 -2.94 -6.86 1.61
C ARG A 53 -3.57 -6.33 0.32
N PHE A 54 -3.02 -6.71 -0.84
CA PHE A 54 -3.55 -6.29 -2.14
C PHE A 54 -5.05 -6.62 -2.33
N PRO A 55 -5.56 -7.79 -1.91
CA PRO A 55 -6.99 -8.10 -2.00
C PRO A 55 -7.89 -7.14 -1.23
N ASP A 56 -7.42 -6.52 -0.16
CA ASP A 56 -8.22 -5.62 0.69
C ASP A 56 -8.72 -4.39 -0.09
N TRP A 57 -7.99 -3.99 -1.14
CA TRP A 57 -8.28 -2.79 -1.91
C TRP A 57 -8.27 -3.01 -3.44
N SER A 58 -7.92 -4.21 -3.91
CA SER A 58 -7.90 -4.53 -5.34
C SER A 58 -9.30 -4.43 -5.97
N PRO A 59 -9.45 -3.68 -7.07
CA PRO A 59 -10.71 -3.63 -7.80
C PRO A 59 -11.04 -4.97 -8.47
N TRP A 60 -10.03 -5.72 -8.88
CA TRP A 60 -10.19 -7.03 -9.55
C TRP A 60 -10.73 -8.08 -8.59
N VAL A 61 -10.18 -8.20 -7.38
CA VAL A 61 -10.66 -9.14 -6.35
C VAL A 61 -12.10 -8.81 -5.95
N ALA A 62 -12.46 -7.52 -5.86
CA ALA A 62 -13.84 -7.13 -5.57
C ALA A 62 -14.83 -7.53 -6.67
N ARG A 63 -14.38 -7.62 -7.93
CA ARG A 63 -15.22 -8.09 -9.05
C ARG A 63 -15.29 -9.60 -9.15
N ASP A 64 -14.25 -10.31 -8.69
CA ASP A 64 -14.22 -11.77 -8.65
C ASP A 64 -13.73 -12.27 -7.28
N PRO A 65 -14.63 -12.43 -6.31
CA PRO A 65 -14.28 -12.95 -4.99
C PRO A 65 -13.79 -14.41 -5.03
N ASN A 66 -14.06 -15.15 -6.11
CA ASN A 66 -13.63 -16.54 -6.28
C ASN A 66 -12.27 -16.66 -6.99
N MET A 67 -11.63 -15.55 -7.32
CA MET A 67 -10.30 -15.53 -7.92
C MET A 67 -9.31 -16.32 -7.06
N LYS A 68 -8.59 -17.24 -7.68
CA LYS A 68 -7.53 -17.99 -7.01
C LYS A 68 -6.28 -17.10 -6.88
N LEU A 69 -5.82 -16.93 -5.63
CA LEU A 69 -4.64 -16.14 -5.31
C LEU A 69 -3.55 -17.06 -4.75
N THR A 70 -2.37 -17.02 -5.35
CA THR A 70 -1.20 -17.79 -4.91
C THR A 70 -0.08 -16.83 -4.52
N TYR A 71 0.45 -17.02 -3.31
CA TYR A 71 1.52 -16.18 -2.78
C TYR A 71 2.80 -17.00 -2.64
N SER A 72 3.93 -16.43 -3.03
CA SER A 72 5.25 -17.02 -2.89
C SER A 72 6.31 -15.97 -2.55
N GLY A 73 7.51 -16.40 -2.20
CA GLY A 73 8.58 -15.53 -1.73
C GLY A 73 8.36 -15.04 -0.29
N PRO A 74 9.06 -13.95 0.11
CA PRO A 74 8.93 -13.36 1.43
C PRO A 74 7.51 -12.79 1.66
N PRO A 75 7.07 -12.60 2.92
CA PRO A 75 5.74 -12.08 3.23
C PRO A 75 5.51 -10.65 2.72
N GLU A 76 6.59 -9.85 2.61
CA GLU A 76 6.59 -8.47 2.14
C GLU A 76 7.94 -8.07 1.55
N GLY A 77 7.98 -6.96 0.83
CA GLY A 77 9.19 -6.41 0.24
C GLY A 77 9.68 -7.16 -0.99
N LYS A 78 10.93 -6.88 -1.36
CA LYS A 78 11.55 -7.43 -2.58
C LYS A 78 11.49 -8.95 -2.62
N GLY A 79 11.02 -9.49 -3.74
CA GLY A 79 10.84 -10.93 -3.97
C GLY A 79 9.46 -11.46 -3.56
N ALA A 80 8.64 -10.69 -2.84
CA ALA A 80 7.25 -11.06 -2.59
C ALA A 80 6.50 -11.16 -3.92
N LYS A 81 5.76 -12.26 -4.12
CA LYS A 81 5.06 -12.56 -5.37
C LYS A 81 3.60 -12.89 -5.09
N LEU A 82 2.73 -12.39 -5.96
CA LEU A 82 1.32 -12.75 -6.06
C LEU A 82 1.04 -13.20 -7.48
N GLU A 83 0.33 -14.33 -7.62
CA GLU A 83 -0.24 -14.83 -8.87
C GLU A 83 -1.75 -14.96 -8.70
N TRP A 84 -2.49 -14.71 -9.76
CA TRP A 84 -3.93 -14.87 -9.75
C TRP A 84 -4.43 -15.57 -11.01
N VAL A 85 -5.54 -16.30 -10.83
CA VAL A 85 -6.29 -16.91 -11.92
C VAL A 85 -7.78 -16.66 -11.68
N SER A 86 -8.43 -16.03 -12.64
CA SER A 86 -9.87 -15.76 -12.65
C SER A 86 -10.53 -16.41 -13.85
N GLU A 87 -11.70 -16.99 -13.64
CA GLU A 87 -12.54 -17.51 -14.73
C GLU A 87 -13.23 -16.40 -15.54
N LYS A 88 -13.18 -15.13 -15.03
CA LYS A 88 -13.73 -13.98 -15.75
C LYS A 88 -12.75 -13.48 -16.82
N PRO A 89 -13.11 -13.52 -18.13
CA PRO A 89 -12.19 -13.11 -19.20
C PRO A 89 -11.69 -11.66 -19.09
N SER A 90 -12.47 -10.79 -18.44
CA SER A 90 -12.09 -9.38 -18.20
C SER A 90 -10.99 -9.20 -17.14
N ILE A 91 -10.66 -10.26 -16.39
CA ILE A 91 -9.61 -10.28 -15.38
C ILE A 91 -8.50 -11.22 -15.81
N GLY A 92 -8.85 -12.49 -16.19
CA GLY A 92 -7.91 -13.48 -16.66
C GLY A 92 -6.89 -13.88 -15.59
N GLU A 93 -5.68 -14.15 -16.04
CA GLU A 93 -4.55 -14.55 -15.20
C GLU A 93 -3.47 -13.48 -15.17
N GLY A 94 -2.62 -13.55 -14.14
CA GLY A 94 -1.47 -12.66 -14.08
C GLY A 94 -0.62 -12.87 -12.85
N SER A 95 0.40 -12.04 -12.75
CA SER A 95 1.34 -12.07 -11.64
C SER A 95 1.93 -10.69 -11.36
N MET A 96 2.38 -10.49 -10.14
CA MET A 96 3.20 -9.36 -9.75
C MET A 96 4.27 -9.80 -8.74
N VAL A 97 5.47 -9.26 -8.93
CA VAL A 97 6.63 -9.52 -8.05
C VAL A 97 7.22 -8.19 -7.65
N ILE A 98 7.40 -7.94 -6.37
CA ILE A 98 8.11 -6.75 -5.90
C ILE A 98 9.60 -6.88 -6.27
N VAL A 99 10.08 -5.99 -7.13
CA VAL A 99 11.46 -5.99 -7.61
C VAL A 99 12.34 -4.99 -6.89
N GLU A 100 11.73 -3.90 -6.40
CA GLU A 100 12.43 -2.85 -5.68
C GLU A 100 11.50 -2.16 -4.68
N THR A 101 12.06 -1.71 -3.54
CA THR A 101 11.34 -0.92 -2.55
C THR A 101 12.25 0.11 -1.92
N GLU A 102 11.72 1.31 -1.72
CA GLU A 102 12.28 2.33 -0.83
C GLU A 102 11.26 2.62 0.26
N GLN A 103 11.65 2.43 1.52
CA GLN A 103 10.74 2.51 2.67
C GLN A 103 9.99 3.84 2.70
N SER A 104 8.66 3.75 2.76
CA SER A 104 7.72 4.88 2.81
C SER A 104 7.77 5.80 1.60
N ARG A 105 8.42 5.40 0.48
CA ARG A 105 8.57 6.22 -0.73
C ARG A 105 8.15 5.53 -2.00
N ASN A 106 8.61 4.29 -2.21
CA ASN A 106 8.42 3.61 -3.49
C ASN A 106 8.25 2.10 -3.30
N VAL A 107 7.41 1.51 -4.15
CA VAL A 107 7.33 0.05 -4.36
C VAL A 107 7.19 -0.19 -5.85
N SER A 108 8.18 -0.87 -6.46
CA SER A 108 8.19 -1.22 -7.87
C SER A 108 7.99 -2.72 -8.05
N LEU A 109 7.12 -3.07 -8.99
CA LEU A 109 6.71 -4.45 -9.26
C LEU A 109 6.88 -4.78 -10.73
N ALA A 110 7.48 -5.92 -11.04
CA ALA A 110 7.31 -6.54 -12.34
C ALA A 110 5.90 -7.15 -12.36
N ALA A 111 5.06 -6.72 -13.30
CA ALA A 111 3.68 -7.11 -13.39
C ALA A 111 3.36 -7.70 -14.76
N ASN A 112 2.55 -8.75 -14.77
CA ASN A 112 1.97 -9.34 -15.96
C ASN A 112 0.46 -9.40 -15.79
N TYR A 113 -0.27 -8.67 -16.62
CA TYR A 113 -1.73 -8.63 -16.66
C TYR A 113 -2.21 -9.33 -17.95
N ASN A 114 -2.52 -10.62 -17.86
CA ASN A 114 -3.02 -11.40 -19.00
C ASN A 114 -2.10 -11.29 -20.24
N GLY A 115 -0.77 -11.48 -20.02
CA GLY A 115 0.25 -11.38 -21.07
C GLY A 115 0.74 -9.95 -21.39
N LEU A 116 0.23 -8.95 -20.69
CA LEU A 116 0.73 -7.57 -20.75
C LEU A 116 1.79 -7.36 -19.66
N GLU A 117 3.06 -7.46 -20.04
CA GLU A 117 4.20 -7.35 -19.14
C GLU A 117 4.70 -5.92 -19.04
N GLY A 118 4.98 -5.45 -17.82
CA GLY A 118 5.49 -4.12 -17.58
C GLY A 118 5.94 -3.92 -16.13
N ILE A 119 6.36 -2.69 -15.84
CA ILE A 119 6.69 -2.26 -14.48
C ILE A 119 5.54 -1.45 -13.91
N SER A 120 5.02 -1.90 -12.78
CA SER A 120 4.03 -1.19 -11.99
C SER A 120 4.72 -0.55 -10.79
N THR A 121 4.48 0.74 -10.54
CA THR A 121 5.16 1.48 -9.48
C THR A 121 4.15 2.22 -8.62
N TYR A 122 4.32 2.15 -7.32
CA TYR A 122 3.64 3.01 -6.35
C TYR A 122 4.63 4.02 -5.79
N ASP A 123 4.39 5.30 -6.04
CA ASP A 123 5.15 6.41 -5.49
C ASP A 123 4.34 7.11 -4.41
N LEU A 124 4.97 7.36 -3.25
CA LEU A 124 4.41 8.09 -2.13
C LEU A 124 5.16 9.39 -1.95
N ALA A 125 4.42 10.48 -1.83
CA ALA A 125 4.98 11.81 -1.57
C ALA A 125 4.10 12.58 -0.60
N PRO A 126 4.67 13.41 0.30
CA PRO A 126 3.91 14.29 1.17
C PRO A 126 2.95 15.19 0.38
N SER A 127 1.72 15.38 0.88
CA SER A 127 0.73 16.23 0.24
C SER A 127 -0.22 16.83 1.28
N GLY A 128 0.03 18.07 1.68
CA GLY A 128 -0.74 18.72 2.73
C GLY A 128 -0.64 17.98 4.06
N ALA A 129 -1.78 17.64 4.67
CA ALA A 129 -1.86 16.87 5.92
C ALA A 129 -1.78 15.34 5.71
N GLY A 130 -1.62 14.88 4.48
CA GLY A 130 -1.57 13.47 4.11
C GLY A 130 -0.49 13.19 3.07
N SER A 131 -0.69 12.15 2.28
CA SER A 131 0.26 11.73 1.26
C SER A 131 -0.43 11.49 -0.08
N LYS A 132 0.23 11.89 -1.15
CA LYS A 132 -0.15 11.56 -2.53
C LYS A 132 0.43 10.19 -2.88
N VAL A 133 -0.43 9.26 -3.27
CA VAL A 133 -0.06 7.97 -3.84
C VAL A 133 -0.27 8.04 -5.34
N THR A 134 0.77 7.74 -6.11
CA THR A 134 0.71 7.63 -7.57
C THR A 134 0.97 6.19 -7.96
N TRP A 135 0.03 5.60 -8.70
CA TRP A 135 0.18 4.26 -9.26
C TRP A 135 0.44 4.39 -10.76
N THR A 136 1.59 3.93 -11.18
CA THR A 136 2.07 4.00 -12.57
C THR A 136 2.24 2.60 -13.15
N PHE A 137 1.95 2.42 -14.43
CA PHE A 137 2.30 1.24 -15.21
C PHE A 137 3.05 1.66 -16.47
N GLY A 138 4.27 1.20 -16.60
CA GLY A 138 5.12 1.37 -17.78
C GLY A 138 5.08 0.12 -18.65
N TYR A 139 4.77 0.30 -19.94
CA TYR A 139 4.69 -0.76 -20.93
C TYR A 139 5.60 -0.48 -22.12
N GLU A 140 6.55 -1.38 -22.34
CA GLU A 140 7.47 -1.31 -23.46
C GLU A 140 6.84 -1.99 -24.70
N THR A 141 6.51 -1.20 -25.70
CA THR A 141 5.95 -1.69 -26.96
C THR A 141 7.04 -2.06 -27.97
N GLY A 142 8.22 -1.46 -27.83
CA GLY A 142 9.36 -1.66 -28.71
C GLY A 142 9.02 -1.36 -30.17
N SER A 143 9.52 -2.21 -31.09
CA SER A 143 9.26 -2.11 -32.54
C SER A 143 8.03 -2.90 -33.01
N SER A 144 7.33 -3.62 -32.10
CA SER A 144 6.19 -4.48 -32.47
C SER A 144 4.94 -3.65 -32.79
N PRO A 145 4.42 -3.68 -34.04
CA PRO A 145 3.19 -2.96 -34.40
C PRO A 145 2.00 -3.37 -33.51
N MET A 146 1.87 -4.66 -33.23
CA MET A 146 0.78 -5.18 -32.38
C MET A 146 0.85 -4.65 -30.94
N LYS A 147 2.07 -4.61 -30.34
CA LYS A 147 2.27 -4.06 -29.00
C LYS A 147 1.97 -2.55 -28.97
N ARG A 148 2.32 -1.80 -30.02
CA ARG A 148 2.05 -0.36 -30.11
C ARG A 148 0.56 -0.07 -30.17
N TRP A 149 -0.23 -0.83 -30.94
CA TRP A 149 -1.69 -0.72 -30.94
C TRP A 149 -2.30 -1.07 -29.59
N LYS A 150 -1.82 -2.13 -28.91
CA LYS A 150 -2.23 -2.45 -27.54
C LYS A 150 -1.91 -1.32 -26.57
N GLY A 151 -0.73 -0.71 -26.70
CA GLY A 151 -0.29 0.41 -25.87
C GLY A 151 -1.22 1.62 -25.98
N LEU A 152 -1.73 1.93 -27.17
CA LEU A 152 -2.67 3.03 -27.38
C LEU A 152 -3.99 2.85 -26.60
N MET A 153 -4.43 1.61 -26.42
CA MET A 153 -5.68 1.29 -25.70
C MET A 153 -5.48 1.11 -24.18
N LEU A 154 -4.21 1.11 -23.72
CA LEU A 154 -3.85 0.72 -22.36
C LEU A 154 -4.47 1.62 -21.29
N ASP A 155 -4.51 2.94 -21.53
CA ASP A 155 -5.10 3.90 -20.60
C ASP A 155 -6.60 3.62 -20.36
N GLY A 156 -7.32 3.25 -21.39
CA GLY A 156 -8.75 2.89 -21.28
C GLY A 156 -8.98 1.61 -20.47
N PHE A 157 -8.06 0.62 -20.55
CA PHE A 157 -8.20 -0.64 -19.84
C PHE A 157 -7.71 -0.57 -18.38
N ILE A 158 -6.52 -0.01 -18.16
CA ILE A 158 -5.85 -0.04 -16.85
C ILE A 158 -6.15 1.22 -16.04
N GLY A 159 -6.29 2.38 -16.70
CA GLY A 159 -6.43 3.65 -16.00
C GLY A 159 -7.65 3.72 -15.08
N ALA A 160 -8.80 3.22 -15.53
CA ALA A 160 -10.01 3.17 -14.71
C ALA A 160 -9.85 2.24 -13.50
N GLU A 161 -9.18 1.10 -13.69
CA GLU A 161 -8.90 0.13 -12.63
C GLU A 161 -7.96 0.70 -11.57
N TYR A 162 -6.90 1.40 -12.00
CA TYR A 162 -5.96 2.05 -11.10
C TYR A 162 -6.63 3.14 -10.27
N HIS A 163 -7.49 3.95 -10.89
CA HIS A 163 -8.27 4.93 -10.15
C HIS A 163 -9.17 4.28 -9.11
N ALA A 164 -9.94 3.26 -9.50
CA ALA A 164 -10.83 2.54 -8.59
C ALA A 164 -10.07 1.84 -7.46
N GLY A 165 -8.89 1.26 -7.74
CA GLY A 165 -8.01 0.66 -6.73
C GLY A 165 -7.49 1.68 -5.73
N LEU A 166 -7.02 2.82 -6.20
CA LEU A 166 -6.53 3.90 -5.33
C LEU A 166 -7.62 4.49 -4.44
N GLU A 167 -8.84 4.66 -4.96
CA GLU A 167 -9.98 5.13 -4.14
C GLU A 167 -10.35 4.10 -3.06
N LYS A 168 -10.30 2.79 -3.36
CA LYS A 168 -10.51 1.74 -2.35
C LYS A 168 -9.38 1.72 -1.31
N LEU A 169 -8.13 1.87 -1.74
CA LEU A 169 -6.98 1.97 -0.84
C LEU A 169 -7.15 3.15 0.14
N LYS A 170 -7.55 4.31 -0.39
CA LYS A 170 -7.86 5.50 0.41
C LYS A 170 -8.95 5.20 1.44
N ALA A 171 -10.09 4.69 0.99
CA ALA A 171 -11.21 4.37 1.87
C ALA A 171 -10.82 3.37 2.96
N LYS A 172 -10.03 2.35 2.62
CA LYS A 172 -9.53 1.33 3.55
C LYS A 172 -8.65 1.97 4.62
N ILE A 173 -7.62 2.72 4.23
CA ILE A 173 -6.66 3.32 5.15
C ILE A 173 -7.32 4.37 6.06
N GLU A 174 -8.14 5.24 5.50
CA GLU A 174 -8.85 6.27 6.27
C GLU A 174 -9.92 5.66 7.19
N GLY A 175 -10.53 4.53 6.79
CA GLY A 175 -11.46 3.75 7.60
C GLY A 175 -10.76 3.10 8.79
N ASP A 176 -9.65 2.41 8.55
CA ASP A 176 -8.86 1.72 9.59
C ASP A 176 -8.33 2.73 10.62
N ARG A 177 -7.87 3.90 10.18
CA ARG A 177 -7.41 4.98 11.08
C ARG A 177 -8.53 5.53 11.96
N ARG A 178 -9.75 5.66 11.43
CA ARG A 178 -10.91 6.10 12.23
C ARG A 178 -11.30 5.08 13.28
N SER A 179 -11.22 3.79 12.97
CA SER A 179 -11.52 2.72 13.92
C SER A 179 -10.48 2.56 15.00
N THR A 180 -9.20 2.89 14.71
CA THR A 180 -8.11 2.87 15.70
C THR A 180 -8.00 4.17 16.51
N ALA A 181 -8.61 5.27 16.06
CA ALA A 181 -8.80 6.44 16.89
C ALA A 181 -9.76 6.07 18.02
N ARG A 182 -9.18 5.73 19.17
CA ARG A 182 -9.86 5.28 20.39
C ARG A 182 -11.05 6.18 20.66
N PRO A 183 -12.28 5.66 20.87
CA PRO A 183 -13.36 6.47 21.38
C PRO A 183 -12.89 7.07 22.71
N THR A 184 -12.95 8.38 22.82
CA THR A 184 -12.79 9.04 24.10
C THR A 184 -13.85 8.42 25.01
N ILE A 185 -13.42 7.53 25.93
CA ILE A 185 -14.31 7.04 26.98
C ILE A 185 -14.66 8.28 27.80
N VAL A 186 -15.81 8.86 27.55
CA VAL A 186 -16.43 9.79 28.47
C VAL A 186 -16.73 8.94 29.70
N VAL A 187 -15.81 8.93 30.66
CA VAL A 187 -16.09 8.42 31.99
C VAL A 187 -17.19 9.32 32.52
N PRO A 188 -18.43 8.83 32.76
CA PRO A 188 -19.43 9.65 33.41
C PRO A 188 -18.85 10.08 34.76
N GLN A 189 -18.64 11.39 34.95
CA GLN A 189 -18.32 11.90 36.27
C GLN A 189 -19.46 11.47 37.18
N ALA A 190 -19.14 10.62 38.16
CA ALA A 190 -20.06 10.32 39.23
C ALA A 190 -20.52 11.65 39.85
N PRO A 191 -21.79 11.80 40.19
CA PRO A 191 -22.27 13.01 40.85
C PRO A 191 -21.43 13.30 42.07
N VAL A 192 -20.81 14.49 42.10
CA VAL A 192 -20.07 14.93 43.28
C VAL A 192 -21.08 15.06 44.38
N ALA A 193 -21.02 14.16 45.37
CA ALA A 193 -21.87 14.27 46.56
C ALA A 193 -21.61 15.63 47.24
N PRO A 194 -22.64 16.32 47.75
CA PRO A 194 -22.51 17.59 48.42
C PRO A 194 -21.56 17.43 49.62
N ILE A 195 -20.53 18.28 49.68
CA ILE A 195 -19.67 18.37 50.86
C ILE A 195 -20.51 18.92 52.00
N VAL A 196 -20.86 18.07 52.96
CA VAL A 196 -21.45 18.48 54.20
C VAL A 196 -20.34 19.11 55.04
N PRO A 197 -20.49 20.34 55.51
CA PRO A 197 -19.53 20.95 56.43
C PRO A 197 -19.56 20.20 57.76
N GLN A 198 -18.47 19.52 58.09
CA GLN A 198 -18.32 18.98 59.43
C GLN A 198 -18.03 20.15 60.39
N GLY A 199 -18.94 20.28 61.36
CA GLY A 199 -18.82 21.25 62.44
C GLY A 199 -17.61 21.02 63.33
N GLU A 200 -17.18 22.07 63.83
CA GLU A 200 -16.15 22.33 64.80
C GLU A 200 -16.09 21.27 65.93
N GLN A 201 -14.90 20.69 66.13
CA GLN A 201 -14.59 19.87 67.27
C GLN A 201 -13.57 20.59 68.14
N PRO A 202 -13.79 20.77 69.47
CA PRO A 202 -12.93 21.55 70.31
C PRO A 202 -11.63 20.81 70.71
N ALA A 203 -10.61 21.60 70.94
CA ALA A 203 -9.30 21.20 71.31
C ALA A 203 -9.25 20.57 72.73
N ALA A 204 -8.50 19.50 72.90
CA ALA A 204 -7.86 19.14 74.15
C ALA A 204 -6.67 18.20 73.88
N GLY A 205 -5.51 18.64 74.07
CA GLY A 205 -4.61 18.30 75.20
C GLY A 205 -3.55 17.25 74.93
N ALA A 206 -2.36 17.74 74.68
CA ALA A 206 -1.07 17.33 75.29
C ALA A 206 -0.48 15.91 75.09
N ALA A 207 0.75 15.95 74.63
CA ALA A 207 1.96 15.22 75.06
C ALA A 207 2.22 13.81 74.50
N GLY A 208 3.42 13.64 73.96
CA GLY A 208 4.14 12.36 73.97
C GLY A 208 5.02 12.07 72.75
N GLN A 209 6.19 12.66 72.73
CA GLN A 209 7.51 12.09 72.38
C GLN A 209 7.71 11.22 71.12
N SER A 210 8.48 11.79 70.22
CA SER A 210 9.68 11.31 69.51
C SER A 210 9.98 9.80 69.53
N VAL A 211 10.14 9.19 68.37
CA VAL A 211 11.30 8.36 68.03
C VAL A 211 11.57 8.46 66.52
N VAL A 212 12.69 9.11 66.22
CA VAL A 212 13.38 9.08 64.95
C VAL A 212 14.01 7.72 64.78
N LYS A 213 13.75 7.04 63.65
CA LYS A 213 14.61 5.96 63.24
C LYS A 213 15.07 6.16 61.82
N GLU A 214 16.34 6.36 61.78
CA GLU A 214 17.28 6.62 60.71
C GLU A 214 17.25 5.60 59.62
N MET A 215 17.28 6.07 58.38
CA MET A 215 17.55 5.28 57.15
C MET A 215 19.06 5.19 56.94
N PRO A 216 19.61 4.08 56.48
CA PRO A 216 20.92 4.09 55.82
C PRO A 216 20.80 4.20 54.29
N ALA A 217 21.68 5.03 53.74
CA ALA A 217 21.88 5.31 52.33
C ALA A 217 22.59 4.17 51.55
N PRO A 218 22.56 4.19 50.23
CA PRO A 218 23.04 3.09 49.39
C PRO A 218 24.54 3.14 49.12
N GLY A 219 25.14 1.96 49.18
CA GLY A 219 26.55 1.74 48.85
C GLY A 219 26.79 1.62 47.35
N ALA A 220 27.92 2.11 46.98
CA ALA A 220 28.50 2.23 45.65
C ALA A 220 28.85 0.91 44.94
N ALA A 221 28.96 1.02 43.65
CA ALA A 221 29.51 0.03 42.73
C ALA A 221 31.01 -0.35 43.04
N PRO A 222 31.49 -1.45 42.49
CA PRO A 222 32.84 -1.41 41.95
C PRO A 222 32.95 -1.77 40.47
N ALA A 223 33.99 -1.20 39.90
CA ALA A 223 34.46 -1.21 38.53
C ALA A 223 35.19 -2.49 38.11
N GLN A 224 35.21 -2.65 36.78
CA GLN A 224 36.30 -3.16 35.90
C GLN A 224 37.16 -4.35 36.33
N THR A 225 37.26 -5.30 35.39
CA THR A 225 38.57 -5.84 34.92
C THR A 225 38.40 -6.51 33.56
N ASP A 226 39.01 -5.94 32.55
CA ASP A 226 40.06 -6.43 31.65
C ASP A 226 39.89 -7.79 30.92
N ALA A 227 40.07 -7.65 29.61
CA ALA A 227 40.32 -8.68 28.62
C ALA A 227 41.64 -9.45 28.88
N PRO A 228 41.90 -10.57 28.16
CA PRO A 228 42.68 -10.46 26.97
C PRO A 228 42.32 -11.39 25.79
N ALA A 229 42.83 -11.00 24.63
CA ALA A 229 42.86 -11.64 23.33
C ALA A 229 43.66 -13.00 23.26
N ARG A 230 43.36 -13.71 22.17
CA ARG A 230 44.08 -14.74 21.39
C ARG A 230 43.20 -15.98 21.16
N GLN A 231 43.04 -16.50 20.01
CA GLN A 231 43.78 -16.73 18.76
C GLN A 231 42.76 -16.75 17.60
#